data_0b2b1d9c1d08df9910ff6b23e27bc41e
#
_entry.id   0b2b1d9c1d08df9910ff6b23e27bc41e
#
_cell.length_a   1.000
_cell.length_b   1.000
_cell.length_c   1.000
_cell.angle_alpha   90.00
_cell.angle_beta   90.00
_cell.angle_gamma   90.00
#
_symmetry.space_group_name_H-M   'P 1'
#
loop_
_entity.id
_entity.type
_entity.pdbx_description
1 polymer ?
#
loop_
_entity_poly.entity_id
_entity_poly.type
_entity_poly.pdbx_seq_one_letter_code
_entity_poly.pdbx_strand_id
1 'polypeptide(L)'
;MPDARLVLKKFGYNMRSRERDRRPTLDELEKVLDHFFKKLQRRPSVIHMPKVVAFAIYSTRRMDEITRIRWEDLDEHQQAVKVRDMKNPGQKLGNDVWCYLPDEAWIIVQSMPQECAEIFPYNTDSIGTAWSKVCKMTGIEDLHFDDLRHEGVSRLFEMDWNIPRVSSVSGHRDWNSLRRYTHLRGRGDRYKSWSWLSEIINSSVVLGARVG
;
A
#
# COMPACT_ATOMS: atom_id res chain seq x y z
N MET A 1 -17.91 -20.14 -24.05
CA MET A 1 -18.97 -19.86 -23.04
C MET A 1 -19.01 -18.35 -22.81
N PRO A 2 -20.17 -17.69 -22.92
CA PRO A 2 -20.24 -16.27 -22.60
C PRO A 2 -19.91 -16.06 -21.11
N ASP A 3 -19.16 -14.99 -20.84
CA ASP A 3 -18.76 -14.62 -19.48
C ASP A 3 -20.00 -14.43 -18.60
N ALA A 4 -20.15 -15.24 -17.56
CA ALA A 4 -21.28 -15.23 -16.64
C ALA A 4 -21.53 -13.81 -16.05
N ARG A 5 -20.47 -12.98 -15.94
CA ARG A 5 -20.58 -11.58 -15.50
C ARG A 5 -21.35 -10.68 -16.49
N LEU A 6 -21.16 -10.93 -17.79
CA LEU A 6 -21.89 -10.19 -18.83
C LEU A 6 -23.38 -10.55 -18.85
N VAL A 7 -23.70 -11.82 -18.60
CA VAL A 7 -25.07 -12.31 -18.53
C VAL A 7 -25.79 -11.70 -17.31
N LEU A 8 -25.17 -11.73 -16.14
CA LEU A 8 -25.76 -11.16 -14.92
C LEU A 8 -25.96 -9.64 -15.01
N LYS A 9 -25.04 -8.92 -15.68
CA LYS A 9 -25.19 -7.47 -15.92
C LYS A 9 -26.38 -7.14 -16.81
N LYS A 10 -26.71 -7.99 -17.80
CA LYS A 10 -27.93 -7.87 -18.64
C LYS A 10 -29.23 -8.01 -17.85
N PHE A 11 -29.22 -8.76 -16.74
CA PHE A 11 -30.36 -8.94 -15.86
C PHE A 11 -30.41 -7.91 -14.71
N GLY A 12 -29.63 -6.82 -14.77
CA GLY A 12 -29.67 -5.75 -13.78
C GLY A 12 -28.96 -6.09 -12.46
N TYR A 13 -28.33 -7.25 -12.35
CA TYR A 13 -27.51 -7.60 -11.19
C TYR A 13 -26.19 -6.83 -11.23
N ASN A 14 -26.16 -5.72 -10.54
CA ASN A 14 -24.96 -4.92 -10.34
C ASN A 14 -24.11 -5.64 -9.28
N MET A 15 -23.23 -6.54 -9.71
CA MET A 15 -22.25 -7.19 -8.83
C MET A 15 -21.13 -6.18 -8.48
N ARG A 16 -21.50 -5.12 -7.75
CA ARG A 16 -20.49 -4.38 -6.99
C ARG A 16 -20.00 -5.34 -5.91
N SER A 17 -18.72 -5.69 -5.96
CA SER A 17 -18.10 -6.39 -4.85
C SER A 17 -18.42 -5.61 -3.57
N ARG A 18 -18.85 -6.31 -2.51
CA ARG A 18 -19.09 -5.70 -1.21
C ARG A 18 -17.83 -4.91 -0.83
N GLU A 19 -18.00 -3.62 -0.57
CA GLU A 19 -16.87 -2.80 -0.12
C GLU A 19 -16.34 -3.38 1.19
N ARG A 20 -15.03 -3.61 1.24
CA ARG A 20 -14.36 -4.14 2.42
C ARG A 20 -14.16 -3.02 3.44
N ASP A 21 -14.44 -3.31 4.70
CA ASP A 21 -14.19 -2.43 5.85
C ASP A 21 -13.09 -2.99 6.77
N ARG A 22 -12.46 -4.12 6.38
CA ARG A 22 -11.41 -4.78 7.14
C ARG A 22 -10.18 -3.86 7.25
N ARG A 23 -9.74 -3.64 8.46
CA ARG A 23 -8.50 -2.93 8.79
C ARG A 23 -7.64 -3.83 9.67
N PRO A 24 -6.31 -3.89 9.49
CA PRO A 24 -5.45 -4.64 10.39
C PRO A 24 -5.48 -4.01 11.79
N THR A 25 -5.41 -4.83 12.81
CA THR A 25 -5.10 -4.36 14.17
C THR A 25 -3.58 -4.12 14.30
N LEU A 26 -3.15 -3.35 15.29
CA LEU A 26 -1.71 -3.17 15.54
C LEU A 26 -1.05 -4.51 15.93
N ASP A 27 -1.71 -5.33 16.73
CA ASP A 27 -1.24 -6.68 17.08
C ASP A 27 -1.05 -7.60 15.86
N GLU A 28 -1.96 -7.55 14.88
CA GLU A 28 -1.81 -8.28 13.62
C GLU A 28 -0.61 -7.78 12.82
N LEU A 29 -0.42 -6.47 12.73
CA LEU A 29 0.74 -5.89 12.05
C LEU A 29 2.05 -6.25 12.75
N GLU A 30 2.10 -6.22 14.09
CA GLU A 30 3.25 -6.63 14.86
C GLU A 30 3.63 -8.09 14.59
N LYS A 31 2.67 -9.01 14.59
CA LYS A 31 2.89 -10.42 14.25
C LYS A 31 3.45 -10.61 12.85
N VAL A 32 2.89 -9.88 11.89
CA VAL A 32 3.33 -9.91 10.49
C VAL A 32 4.76 -9.38 10.35
N LEU A 33 5.06 -8.24 10.97
CA LEU A 33 6.38 -7.60 10.88
C LEU A 33 7.45 -8.44 11.60
N ASP A 34 7.19 -8.92 12.81
CA ASP A 34 8.09 -9.83 13.52
C ASP A 34 8.46 -11.05 12.66
N HIS A 35 7.47 -11.67 12.03
CA HIS A 35 7.72 -12.79 11.11
C HIS A 35 8.63 -12.38 9.94
N PHE A 36 8.38 -11.23 9.32
CA PHE A 36 9.18 -10.79 8.18
C PHE A 36 10.58 -10.37 8.59
N PHE A 37 10.79 -9.74 9.73
CA PHE A 37 12.13 -9.43 10.25
C PHE A 37 12.91 -10.69 10.57
N LYS A 38 12.33 -11.68 11.23
CA LYS A 38 12.96 -13.00 11.45
C LYS A 38 13.34 -13.68 10.13
N LYS A 39 12.54 -13.52 9.08
CA LYS A 39 12.85 -14.04 7.75
C LYS A 39 14.03 -13.30 7.10
N LEU A 40 14.07 -11.95 7.20
CA LEU A 40 15.18 -11.15 6.69
C LEU A 40 16.52 -11.49 7.35
N GLN A 41 16.53 -11.72 8.67
CA GLN A 41 17.72 -12.15 9.39
C GLN A 41 18.30 -13.47 8.85
N ARG A 42 17.42 -14.39 8.41
CA ARG A 42 17.85 -15.69 7.85
C ARG A 42 18.19 -15.62 6.37
N ARG A 43 17.58 -14.72 5.61
CA ARG A 43 17.70 -14.57 4.17
C ARG A 43 17.59 -13.09 3.79
N PRO A 44 18.67 -12.30 3.86
CA PRO A 44 18.64 -10.86 3.60
C PRO A 44 18.20 -10.46 2.17
N SER A 45 18.43 -11.32 1.19
CA SER A 45 18.13 -11.06 -0.23
C SER A 45 16.69 -11.32 -0.66
N VAL A 46 15.78 -11.64 0.27
CA VAL A 46 14.36 -11.76 -0.05
C VAL A 46 13.69 -10.38 -0.11
N ILE A 47 12.44 -10.35 -0.59
CA ILE A 47 11.61 -9.13 -0.59
C ILE A 47 11.62 -8.52 0.81
N HIS A 48 11.95 -7.25 0.89
CA HIS A 48 11.93 -6.50 2.15
C HIS A 48 10.49 -6.13 2.52
N MET A 49 9.70 -7.14 2.88
CA MET A 49 8.27 -6.99 3.20
C MET A 49 7.97 -5.92 4.26
N PRO A 50 8.77 -5.71 5.34
CA PRO A 50 8.49 -4.65 6.28
C PRO A 50 8.40 -3.26 5.62
N LYS A 51 9.34 -2.90 4.72
CA LYS A 51 9.27 -1.62 4.00
C LYS A 51 8.07 -1.55 3.04
N VAL A 52 7.76 -2.65 2.35
CA VAL A 52 6.60 -2.71 1.45
C VAL A 52 5.29 -2.52 2.22
N VAL A 53 5.12 -3.18 3.37
CA VAL A 53 3.93 -3.07 4.23
C VAL A 53 3.79 -1.65 4.80
N ALA A 54 4.86 -1.11 5.37
CA ALA A 54 4.83 0.25 5.92
C ALA A 54 4.57 1.29 4.82
N PHE A 55 5.23 1.16 3.66
CA PHE A 55 4.98 2.06 2.54
C PHE A 55 3.54 1.98 2.04
N ALA A 56 2.92 0.78 1.98
CA ALA A 56 1.52 0.63 1.60
C ALA A 56 0.57 1.40 2.55
N ILE A 57 0.84 1.36 3.86
CA ILE A 57 0.04 2.07 4.86
C ILE A 57 0.24 3.58 4.74
N TYR A 58 1.49 4.06 4.79
CA TYR A 58 1.78 5.48 4.87
C TYR A 58 1.54 6.23 3.55
N SER A 59 1.81 5.61 2.40
CA SER A 59 1.56 6.18 1.08
C SER A 59 0.16 5.91 0.54
N THR A 60 -0.57 5.01 1.14
CA THR A 60 -1.86 4.50 0.65
C THR A 60 -1.80 3.88 -0.76
N ARG A 61 -0.64 3.39 -1.20
CA ARG A 61 -0.48 2.80 -2.54
C ARG A 61 -0.99 1.36 -2.60
N ARG A 62 -1.51 0.97 -3.76
CA ARG A 62 -1.84 -0.42 -4.05
C ARG A 62 -0.57 -1.21 -4.34
N MET A 63 -0.63 -2.52 -4.17
CA MET A 63 0.52 -3.40 -4.35
C MET A 63 1.17 -3.27 -5.75
N ASP A 64 0.36 -3.21 -6.80
CA ASP A 64 0.84 -3.03 -8.17
C ASP A 64 1.40 -1.63 -8.45
N GLU A 65 0.90 -0.60 -7.76
CA GLU A 65 1.44 0.76 -7.82
C GLU A 65 2.83 0.80 -7.15
N ILE A 66 2.99 0.16 -5.99
CA ILE A 66 4.26 0.11 -5.24
C ILE A 66 5.39 -0.47 -6.09
N THR A 67 5.13 -1.56 -6.82
CA THR A 67 6.16 -2.25 -7.61
C THR A 67 6.52 -1.52 -8.92
N ARG A 68 5.74 -0.50 -9.32
CA ARG A 68 5.95 0.23 -10.58
C ARG A 68 6.49 1.65 -10.41
N ILE A 69 6.49 2.20 -9.18
CA ILE A 69 7.06 3.54 -8.95
C ILE A 69 8.57 3.53 -9.14
N ARG A 70 9.09 4.61 -9.76
CA ARG A 70 10.48 4.74 -10.14
C ARG A 70 11.12 5.95 -9.50
N TRP A 71 12.44 5.93 -9.39
CA TRP A 71 13.21 7.08 -8.90
C TRP A 71 13.01 8.32 -9.77
N GLU A 72 12.91 8.17 -11.10
CA GLU A 72 12.63 9.26 -12.05
C GLU A 72 11.23 9.90 -11.89
N ASP A 73 10.33 9.22 -11.20
CA ASP A 73 8.96 9.69 -10.93
C ASP A 73 8.83 10.44 -9.59
N LEU A 74 9.94 10.69 -8.88
CA LEU A 74 9.95 11.47 -7.64
C LEU A 74 10.10 12.96 -7.92
N ASP A 75 9.35 13.76 -7.19
CA ASP A 75 9.56 15.21 -7.04
C ASP A 75 9.95 15.50 -5.58
N GLU A 76 11.23 15.75 -5.36
CA GLU A 76 11.78 16.00 -4.02
C GLU A 76 11.27 17.32 -3.43
N HIS A 77 11.04 18.34 -4.27
CA HIS A 77 10.58 19.65 -3.81
C HIS A 77 9.13 19.59 -3.31
N GLN A 78 8.30 18.80 -3.97
CA GLN A 78 6.90 18.62 -3.59
C GLN A 78 6.68 17.41 -2.69
N GLN A 79 7.70 16.62 -2.42
CA GLN A 79 7.61 15.37 -1.69
C GLN A 79 6.52 14.46 -2.28
N ALA A 80 6.57 14.28 -3.59
CA ALA A 80 5.53 13.60 -4.35
C ALA A 80 6.08 12.52 -5.27
N VAL A 81 5.24 11.58 -5.64
CA VAL A 81 5.56 10.55 -6.64
C VAL A 81 4.49 10.52 -7.73
N LYS A 82 4.93 10.44 -8.98
CA LYS A 82 4.04 10.19 -10.11
C LYS A 82 3.70 8.71 -10.19
N VAL A 83 2.44 8.40 -9.99
CA VAL A 83 1.90 7.04 -10.15
C VAL A 83 1.35 6.91 -11.55
N ARG A 84 2.05 6.14 -12.39
CA ARG A 84 1.67 5.91 -13.78
C ARG A 84 0.52 4.91 -13.86
N ASP A 85 -0.38 5.10 -14.81
CA ASP A 85 -1.53 4.22 -15.09
C ASP A 85 -2.30 3.83 -13.82
N MET A 86 -2.58 4.81 -12.97
CA MET A 86 -3.34 4.57 -11.75
C MET A 86 -4.72 3.98 -12.08
N LYS A 87 -5.07 2.88 -11.42
CA LYS A 87 -6.35 2.18 -11.64
C LYS A 87 -7.54 3.12 -11.46
N ASN A 88 -8.24 3.39 -12.56
CA ASN A 88 -9.47 4.18 -12.55
C ASN A 88 -10.55 3.46 -13.39
N PRO A 89 -11.78 3.29 -12.89
CA PRO A 89 -12.88 2.78 -13.70
C PRO A 89 -13.09 3.63 -14.96
N GLY A 90 -12.94 3.02 -16.13
CA GLY A 90 -13.12 3.69 -17.43
C GLY A 90 -11.86 4.22 -18.12
N GLN A 91 -10.72 4.30 -17.44
CA GLN A 91 -9.45 4.69 -18.07
C GLN A 91 -8.33 3.76 -17.61
N LYS A 92 -7.84 2.92 -18.53
CA LYS A 92 -6.82 1.91 -18.21
C LYS A 92 -5.38 2.38 -18.43
N LEU A 93 -5.14 3.30 -19.36
CA LEU A 93 -3.82 3.79 -19.75
C LEU A 93 -3.78 5.31 -19.75
N GLY A 94 -2.60 5.88 -19.47
CA GLY A 94 -2.37 7.32 -19.44
C GLY A 94 -3.01 8.05 -18.27
N ASN A 95 -3.41 7.32 -17.22
CA ASN A 95 -3.94 7.90 -16.00
C ASN A 95 -2.82 8.12 -14.98
N ASP A 96 -1.92 9.05 -15.30
CA ASP A 96 -0.81 9.41 -14.42
C ASP A 96 -1.26 10.44 -13.39
N VAL A 97 -0.95 10.20 -12.13
CA VAL A 97 -1.36 11.06 -11.02
C VAL A 97 -0.16 11.33 -10.11
N TRP A 98 0.10 12.61 -9.84
CA TRP A 98 1.01 12.99 -8.78
C TRP A 98 0.36 12.77 -7.42
N CYS A 99 1.05 12.07 -6.55
CA CYS A 99 0.59 11.75 -5.21
C CYS A 99 1.61 12.25 -4.20
N TYR A 100 1.15 13.08 -3.26
CA TYR A 100 1.95 13.51 -2.13
C TYR A 100 2.31 12.31 -1.24
N LEU A 101 3.54 12.26 -0.75
CA LEU A 101 4.02 11.25 0.18
C LEU A 101 4.15 11.87 1.58
N PRO A 102 3.37 11.42 2.57
CA PRO A 102 3.60 11.80 3.97
C PRO A 102 5.03 11.49 4.42
N ASP A 103 5.52 12.18 5.43
CA ASP A 103 6.93 12.11 5.87
C ASP A 103 7.41 10.69 6.11
N GLU A 104 6.59 9.85 6.70
CA GLU A 104 6.91 8.45 6.95
C GLU A 104 7.09 7.65 5.64
N ALA A 105 6.22 7.90 4.65
CA ALA A 105 6.35 7.26 3.35
C ALA A 105 7.59 7.76 2.60
N TRP A 106 7.88 9.06 2.70
CA TRP A 106 9.05 9.68 2.09
C TRP A 106 10.35 9.10 2.65
N ILE A 107 10.49 9.02 3.97
CA ILE A 107 11.66 8.45 4.64
C ILE A 107 11.85 6.98 4.28
N ILE A 108 10.77 6.21 4.13
CA ILE A 108 10.85 4.81 3.67
C ILE A 108 11.42 4.75 2.24
N VAL A 109 10.94 5.61 1.33
CA VAL A 109 11.51 5.70 -0.03
C VAL A 109 13.01 6.00 0.02
N GLN A 110 13.41 7.03 0.77
CA GLN A 110 14.83 7.41 0.90
C GLN A 110 15.70 6.31 1.52
N SER A 111 15.11 5.40 2.28
CA SER A 111 15.83 4.25 2.88
C SER A 111 15.99 3.05 1.93
N MET A 112 15.48 3.14 0.69
CA MET A 112 15.67 2.12 -0.34
C MET A 112 16.95 2.35 -1.14
N PRO A 113 17.66 1.29 -1.58
CA PRO A 113 18.84 1.44 -2.42
C PRO A 113 18.47 1.86 -3.85
N GLN A 114 19.25 2.77 -4.44
CA GLN A 114 19.06 3.23 -5.82
C GLN A 114 19.83 2.37 -6.83
N GLU A 115 19.68 1.05 -6.73
CA GLU A 115 20.37 0.09 -7.59
C GLU A 115 19.55 -0.33 -8.83
N CYS A 116 18.27 0.00 -8.84
CA CYS A 116 17.32 -0.32 -9.91
C CYS A 116 16.54 0.93 -10.31
N ALA A 117 15.87 0.88 -11.46
CA ALA A 117 14.98 1.98 -11.88
C ALA A 117 13.75 2.10 -10.97
N GLU A 118 13.20 0.97 -10.55
CA GLU A 118 12.08 0.91 -9.61
C GLU A 118 12.58 1.06 -8.16
N ILE A 119 11.80 1.80 -7.33
CA ILE A 119 12.10 1.98 -5.90
C ILE A 119 11.90 0.67 -5.13
N PHE A 120 10.85 -0.08 -5.46
CA PHE A 120 10.56 -1.40 -4.90
C PHE A 120 10.60 -2.45 -6.01
N PRO A 121 11.82 -2.92 -6.42
CA PRO A 121 12.00 -3.78 -7.60
C PRO A 121 11.59 -5.23 -7.30
N TYR A 122 10.37 -5.42 -6.84
CA TYR A 122 9.81 -6.72 -6.47
C TYR A 122 8.67 -7.12 -7.41
N ASN A 123 8.47 -8.43 -7.55
CA ASN A 123 7.34 -8.96 -8.28
C ASN A 123 6.06 -8.90 -7.43
N THR A 124 4.96 -8.38 -8.00
CA THR A 124 3.66 -8.20 -7.32
C THR A 124 3.10 -9.51 -6.78
N ASP A 125 3.15 -10.59 -7.58
CA ASP A 125 2.63 -11.91 -7.16
C ASP A 125 3.44 -12.48 -5.99
N SER A 126 4.74 -12.22 -5.97
CA SER A 126 5.62 -12.65 -4.87
C SER A 126 5.29 -11.91 -3.57
N ILE A 127 4.97 -10.60 -3.62
CA ILE A 127 4.48 -9.84 -2.47
C ILE A 127 3.16 -10.42 -1.97
N GLY A 128 2.19 -10.64 -2.88
CA GLY A 128 0.87 -11.21 -2.54
C GLY A 128 0.97 -12.60 -1.92
N THR A 129 1.84 -13.45 -2.48
CA THR A 129 2.12 -14.78 -1.93
C THR A 129 2.76 -14.71 -0.54
N ALA A 130 3.76 -13.84 -0.34
CA ALA A 130 4.41 -13.66 0.94
C ALA A 130 3.42 -13.17 2.00
N TRP A 131 2.55 -12.20 1.64
CA TRP A 131 1.51 -11.68 2.51
C TRP A 131 0.50 -12.76 2.93
N SER A 132 -0.07 -13.47 1.96
CA SER A 132 -1.06 -14.54 2.23
C SER A 132 -0.46 -15.65 3.10
N LYS A 133 0.82 -16.00 2.85
CA LYS A 133 1.52 -17.01 3.63
C LYS A 133 1.71 -16.59 5.10
N VAL A 134 2.14 -15.34 5.35
CA VAL A 134 2.34 -14.88 6.73
C VAL A 134 1.01 -14.78 7.47
N CYS A 135 -0.05 -14.26 6.86
CA CYS A 135 -1.38 -14.22 7.48
C CYS A 135 -1.85 -15.63 7.91
N LYS A 136 -1.69 -16.61 7.02
CA LYS A 136 -2.02 -18.01 7.34
C LYS A 136 -1.17 -18.57 8.49
N MET A 137 0.15 -18.28 8.51
CA MET A 137 1.08 -18.76 9.54
C MET A 137 0.84 -18.12 10.92
N THR A 138 0.35 -16.89 10.95
CA THR A 138 0.09 -16.13 12.19
C THR A 138 -1.37 -16.21 12.64
N GLY A 139 -2.21 -17.00 11.93
CA GLY A 139 -3.62 -17.18 12.27
C GLY A 139 -4.48 -15.92 12.01
N ILE A 140 -4.03 -15.04 11.11
CA ILE A 140 -4.77 -13.83 10.73
C ILE A 140 -5.73 -14.19 9.60
N GLU A 141 -7.02 -14.05 9.85
CA GLU A 141 -8.07 -14.38 8.89
C GLU A 141 -8.53 -13.13 8.12
N ASP A 142 -8.91 -13.34 6.86
CA ASP A 142 -9.54 -12.33 6.00
C ASP A 142 -8.81 -10.98 5.95
N LEU A 143 -7.47 -10.97 5.99
CA LEU A 143 -6.67 -9.77 5.81
C LEU A 143 -5.94 -9.81 4.46
N HIS A 144 -6.37 -8.95 3.53
CA HIS A 144 -5.76 -8.82 2.21
C HIS A 144 -4.74 -7.68 2.20
N PHE A 145 -3.78 -7.73 1.28
CA PHE A 145 -2.77 -6.65 1.18
C PHE A 145 -3.41 -5.28 0.87
N ASP A 146 -4.48 -5.24 0.07
CA ASP A 146 -5.20 -4.01 -0.24
C ASP A 146 -5.89 -3.37 0.98
N ASP A 147 -6.11 -4.13 2.06
CA ASP A 147 -6.65 -3.60 3.31
C ASP A 147 -5.66 -2.64 3.99
N LEU A 148 -4.35 -2.72 3.66
CA LEU A 148 -3.33 -1.75 4.11
C LEU A 148 -3.57 -0.36 3.52
N ARG A 149 -4.04 -0.26 2.26
CA ARG A 149 -4.44 1.01 1.67
C ARG A 149 -5.66 1.57 2.39
N HIS A 150 -6.64 0.71 2.71
CA HIS A 150 -7.81 1.10 3.48
C HIS A 150 -7.40 1.64 4.86
N GLU A 151 -6.48 0.96 5.52
CA GLU A 151 -5.88 1.41 6.79
C GLU A 151 -5.21 2.78 6.65
N GLY A 152 -4.36 2.96 5.65
CA GLY A 152 -3.66 4.22 5.43
C GLY A 152 -4.61 5.40 5.19
N VAL A 153 -5.64 5.22 4.35
CA VAL A 153 -6.66 6.26 4.12
C VAL A 153 -7.41 6.57 5.42
N SER A 154 -7.80 5.54 6.18
CA SER A 154 -8.47 5.70 7.48
C SER A 154 -7.62 6.51 8.46
N ARG A 155 -6.31 6.20 8.56
CA ARG A 155 -5.34 6.92 9.40
C ARG A 155 -5.33 8.42 9.09
N LEU A 156 -5.27 8.79 7.79
CA LEU A 156 -5.25 10.21 7.41
C LEU A 156 -6.50 10.95 7.88
N PHE A 157 -7.68 10.32 7.80
CA PHE A 157 -8.90 10.91 8.36
C PHE A 157 -8.88 10.95 9.89
N GLU A 158 -8.36 9.93 10.56
CA GLU A 158 -8.19 9.91 12.04
C GLU A 158 -7.30 11.07 12.52
N MET A 159 -6.31 11.49 11.70
CA MET A 159 -5.47 12.67 11.90
C MET A 159 -6.12 14.01 11.50
N ASP A 160 -7.43 14.04 11.31
CA ASP A 160 -8.22 15.22 10.90
C ASP A 160 -7.91 15.79 9.50
N TRP A 161 -7.27 15.01 8.63
CA TRP A 161 -7.07 15.48 7.27
C TRP A 161 -8.39 15.57 6.52
N ASN A 162 -8.58 16.66 5.77
CA ASN A 162 -9.77 16.84 4.94
C ASN A 162 -9.69 16.03 3.65
N ILE A 163 -10.83 15.88 2.97
CA ILE A 163 -10.93 15.09 1.72
C ILE A 163 -9.92 15.53 0.65
N PRO A 164 -9.74 16.83 0.34
CA PRO A 164 -8.73 17.26 -0.64
C PRO A 164 -7.31 16.80 -0.28
N ARG A 165 -6.92 16.94 0.98
CA ARG A 165 -5.58 16.54 1.45
C ARG A 165 -5.41 15.01 1.42
N VAL A 166 -6.41 14.24 1.83
CA VAL A 166 -6.39 12.77 1.71
C VAL A 166 -6.35 12.35 0.24
N SER A 167 -7.08 13.05 -0.64
CA SER A 167 -7.09 12.79 -2.07
C SER A 167 -5.72 13.02 -2.72
N SER A 168 -4.96 14.04 -2.29
CA SER A 168 -3.61 14.30 -2.80
C SER A 168 -2.62 13.18 -2.47
N VAL A 169 -2.80 12.48 -1.35
CA VAL A 169 -2.01 11.28 -1.01
C VAL A 169 -2.52 10.07 -1.74
N SER A 170 -3.82 9.80 -1.66
CA SER A 170 -4.41 8.55 -2.10
C SER A 170 -4.67 8.46 -3.62
N GLY A 171 -4.65 9.61 -4.31
CA GLY A 171 -4.93 9.70 -5.73
C GLY A 171 -6.40 9.45 -6.11
N HIS A 172 -7.33 9.51 -5.16
CA HIS A 172 -8.75 9.38 -5.48
C HIS A 172 -9.24 10.62 -6.23
N ARG A 173 -9.76 10.42 -7.46
CA ARG A 173 -10.39 11.48 -8.26
C ARG A 173 -11.84 11.71 -7.85
N ASP A 174 -12.54 10.65 -7.50
CA ASP A 174 -13.90 10.73 -6.98
C ASP A 174 -13.89 10.80 -5.44
N TRP A 175 -14.22 11.98 -4.93
CA TRP A 175 -14.29 12.22 -3.49
C TRP A 175 -15.42 11.48 -2.79
N ASN A 176 -16.43 11.01 -3.52
CA ASN A 176 -17.51 10.21 -2.94
C ASN A 176 -16.98 8.90 -2.33
N SER A 177 -15.94 8.31 -2.95
CA SER A 177 -15.28 7.12 -2.42
C SER A 177 -14.56 7.36 -1.09
N LEU A 178 -14.23 8.62 -0.76
CA LEU A 178 -13.59 9.02 0.50
C LEU A 178 -14.59 9.39 1.60
N ARG A 179 -15.85 9.67 1.27
CA ARG A 179 -16.87 10.07 2.26
C ARG A 179 -17.11 9.01 3.33
N ARG A 180 -16.93 7.75 3.00
CA ARG A 180 -17.08 6.63 3.95
C ARG A 180 -16.10 6.69 5.14
N TYR A 181 -15.01 7.46 5.04
CA TYR A 181 -14.00 7.58 6.10
C TYR A 181 -14.19 8.81 6.98
N THR A 182 -15.05 9.75 6.62
CA THR A 182 -15.18 11.06 7.31
C THR A 182 -15.63 10.93 8.76
N HIS A 183 -16.31 9.84 9.12
CA HIS A 183 -16.74 9.55 10.50
C HIS A 183 -15.58 9.18 11.44
N LEU A 184 -14.36 8.96 10.89
CA LEU A 184 -13.18 8.58 11.66
C LEU A 184 -12.42 9.79 12.22
N ARG A 185 -12.78 11.01 11.84
CA ARG A 185 -12.07 12.23 12.21
C ARG A 185 -11.95 12.42 13.73
N GLY A 186 -10.82 13.02 14.15
CA GLY A 186 -10.57 13.38 15.54
C GLY A 186 -10.13 12.24 16.44
N ARG A 187 -9.82 11.06 15.90
CA ARG A 187 -9.35 9.91 16.69
C ARG A 187 -7.85 9.93 16.99
N GLY A 188 -7.09 10.76 16.26
CA GLY A 188 -5.64 10.85 16.35
C GLY A 188 -4.90 9.74 15.59
N ASP A 189 -3.59 9.90 15.44
CA ASP A 189 -2.75 8.92 14.74
C ASP A 189 -2.44 7.71 15.63
N ARG A 190 -3.00 6.56 15.31
CA ARG A 190 -2.73 5.29 16.02
C ARG A 190 -1.29 4.79 15.86
N TYR A 191 -0.54 5.30 14.88
CA TYR A 191 0.87 4.95 14.63
C TYR A 191 1.85 5.92 15.27
N LYS A 192 1.40 6.96 15.99
CA LYS A 192 2.26 7.98 16.62
C LYS A 192 3.36 7.38 17.51
N SER A 193 3.06 6.28 18.19
CA SER A 193 4.00 5.57 19.07
C SER A 193 4.41 4.21 18.52
N TRP A 194 4.25 3.98 17.21
CA TRP A 194 4.53 2.69 16.61
C TRP A 194 6.04 2.52 16.40
N SER A 195 6.68 1.74 17.27
CA SER A 195 8.13 1.54 17.29
C SER A 195 8.72 0.92 16.01
N TRP A 196 7.92 0.15 15.28
CA TRP A 196 8.34 -0.54 14.07
C TRP A 196 8.82 0.38 12.96
N LEU A 197 8.31 1.62 12.86
CA LEU A 197 8.72 2.55 11.81
C LEU A 197 10.23 2.81 11.84
N SER A 198 10.78 3.06 13.03
CA SER A 198 12.22 3.28 13.21
C SER A 198 13.03 2.04 12.82
N GLU A 199 12.60 0.85 13.21
CA GLU A 199 13.25 -0.42 12.86
C GLU A 199 13.19 -0.68 11.35
N ILE A 200 12.04 -0.42 10.73
CA ILE A 200 11.84 -0.58 9.27
C ILE A 200 12.77 0.34 8.49
N ILE A 201 12.87 1.61 8.86
CA ILE A 201 13.71 2.60 8.16
C ILE A 201 15.20 2.22 8.27
N ASN A 202 15.65 1.83 9.45
CA ASN A 202 17.04 1.52 9.72
C ASN A 202 17.47 0.13 9.20
N SER A 203 16.53 -0.73 8.81
CA SER A 203 16.85 -2.04 8.27
C SER A 203 17.42 -1.95 6.86
N SER A 204 18.57 -2.63 6.63
CA SER A 204 19.22 -2.67 5.32
C SER A 204 18.41 -3.50 4.32
N VAL A 205 18.44 -3.05 3.06
CA VAL A 205 17.85 -3.79 1.93
C VAL A 205 18.99 -4.41 1.13
N VAL A 206 18.91 -5.71 0.92
CA VAL A 206 19.82 -6.43 0.01
C VAL A 206 18.99 -6.86 -1.19
N LEU A 207 19.21 -6.23 -2.35
CA LEU A 207 18.56 -6.66 -3.58
C LEU A 207 19.26 -7.94 -4.06
N GLY A 208 18.49 -9.01 -4.21
CA GLY A 208 18.99 -10.24 -4.82
C GLY A 208 19.37 -9.99 -6.28
N ALA A 209 20.49 -10.61 -6.74
CA ALA A 209 20.82 -10.57 -8.16
C ALA A 209 19.60 -10.99 -8.98
N ARG A 210 19.14 -10.13 -9.91
CA ARG A 210 18.12 -10.53 -10.88
C ARG A 210 18.70 -11.67 -11.68
N VAL A 211 18.21 -12.88 -11.50
CA VAL A 211 18.44 -13.95 -12.48
C VAL A 211 17.72 -13.49 -13.73
N GLY A 212 18.51 -13.05 -14.74
CA GLY A 212 18.06 -12.59 -16.04
C GLY A 212 17.34 -13.69 -16.83
#